data_55f6abdf3134e06387cd8637354e1e1f
#
_entry.id   55f6abdf3134e06387cd8637354e1e1f
#
_cell.length_a   1.000
_cell.length_b   1.000
_cell.length_c   1.000
_cell.angle_alpha   90.00
_cell.angle_beta   90.00
_cell.angle_gamma   90.00
#
_symmetry.space_group_name_H-M   'P 1'
#
loop_
_entity.id
_entity.type
_entity.pdbx_description
1 polymer ?
#
loop_
_entity_poly.entity_id
_entity_poly.type
_entity_poly.pdbx_seq_one_letter_code
_entity_poly.pdbx_strand_id
1 'polypeptide(L)'
;MGSITPSPTWNKNDTSFDWLYPEHIQKLSKRHWTPMPVVQRSARFLACRPGVKVLDIGSGVGKFALLGAFYNPEANFYGIEQRQELHDHAMSAKAYTGISNVDFIHGNLTQLDLQDFDNFYFYNSFFENLVSDGHIDQSIEYSSSLYHYYCRYLFRELDKKPRGTRLVTYHSMEDELPPSYQLVDATVDLLLKMWIKR
;
A
#
# COMPACT_ATOMS: atom_id res chain seq x y z
N MET A 1 -5.92 12.51 -38.27
CA MET A 1 -6.62 11.32 -37.72
C MET A 1 -6.00 11.05 -36.35
N GLY A 2 -6.67 11.47 -35.28
CA GLY A 2 -6.21 11.17 -33.91
C GLY A 2 -6.41 9.70 -33.63
N SER A 3 -5.34 8.97 -33.29
CA SER A 3 -5.43 7.60 -32.83
C SER A 3 -6.16 7.59 -31.48
N ILE A 4 -7.37 7.05 -31.45
CA ILE A 4 -8.08 6.74 -30.21
C ILE A 4 -7.32 5.56 -29.61
N THR A 5 -6.40 5.84 -28.69
CA THR A 5 -5.85 4.80 -27.81
C THR A 5 -7.03 4.28 -26.97
N PRO A 6 -7.36 2.97 -27.01
CA PRO A 6 -8.44 2.45 -26.19
C PRO A 6 -8.09 2.72 -24.71
N SER A 7 -9.05 3.27 -23.97
CA SER A 7 -8.90 3.43 -22.51
C SER A 7 -8.48 2.10 -21.89
N PRO A 8 -7.49 2.08 -21.00
CA PRO A 8 -7.07 0.85 -20.38
C PRO A 8 -8.25 0.15 -19.71
N THR A 9 -8.45 -1.12 -19.97
CA THR A 9 -9.59 -1.88 -19.45
C THR A 9 -9.34 -2.41 -18.03
N TRP A 10 -8.08 -2.48 -17.60
CA TRP A 10 -7.64 -3.06 -16.32
C TRP A 10 -8.06 -2.25 -15.09
N ASN A 11 -8.41 -0.97 -15.23
CA ASN A 11 -8.72 -0.06 -14.12
C ASN A 11 -10.23 0.21 -13.92
N LYS A 12 -11.10 -0.62 -14.47
CA LYS A 12 -12.57 -0.41 -14.38
C LYS A 12 -13.16 -0.84 -13.04
N ASN A 13 -12.69 -1.95 -12.50
CA ASN A 13 -13.13 -2.53 -11.24
C ASN A 13 -12.07 -3.54 -10.73
N ASP A 14 -12.27 -4.10 -9.54
CA ASP A 14 -11.34 -5.06 -8.93
C ASP A 14 -11.09 -6.26 -9.84
N THR A 15 -12.14 -6.86 -10.42
CA THR A 15 -11.99 -8.00 -11.32
C THR A 15 -11.14 -7.67 -12.54
N SER A 16 -11.32 -6.51 -13.16
CA SER A 16 -10.51 -6.12 -14.32
C SER A 16 -9.05 -5.85 -13.95
N PHE A 17 -8.78 -5.40 -12.73
CA PHE A 17 -7.44 -5.26 -12.21
C PHE A 17 -6.80 -6.62 -11.96
N ASP A 18 -7.54 -7.56 -11.37
CA ASP A 18 -7.05 -8.91 -11.05
C ASP A 18 -6.55 -9.66 -12.30
N TRP A 19 -7.13 -9.39 -13.48
CA TRP A 19 -6.67 -9.96 -14.76
C TRP A 19 -5.24 -9.57 -15.19
N LEU A 20 -4.60 -8.62 -14.51
CA LEU A 20 -3.17 -8.34 -14.73
C LEU A 20 -2.26 -9.48 -14.25
N TYR A 21 -2.78 -10.42 -13.47
CA TYR A 21 -1.99 -11.42 -12.75
C TYR A 21 -2.43 -12.85 -13.10
N PRO A 22 -1.54 -13.85 -12.97
CA PRO A 22 -1.90 -15.24 -13.14
C PRO A 22 -2.90 -15.73 -12.09
N GLU A 23 -3.66 -16.77 -12.40
CA GLU A 23 -4.79 -17.25 -11.58
C GLU A 23 -4.43 -17.52 -10.11
N HIS A 24 -3.26 -18.10 -9.84
CA HIS A 24 -2.82 -18.40 -8.47
C HIS A 24 -2.60 -17.13 -7.64
N ILE A 25 -2.16 -16.04 -8.26
CA ILE A 25 -2.01 -14.72 -7.62
C ILE A 25 -3.37 -14.03 -7.46
N GLN A 26 -4.28 -14.14 -8.44
CA GLN A 26 -5.63 -13.60 -8.33
C GLN A 26 -6.39 -14.15 -7.11
N LYS A 27 -6.10 -15.38 -6.66
CA LYS A 27 -6.72 -15.98 -5.45
C LYS A 27 -6.45 -15.17 -4.19
N LEU A 28 -5.39 -14.37 -4.15
CA LEU A 28 -5.05 -13.49 -3.03
C LEU A 28 -5.94 -12.24 -2.96
N SER A 29 -6.60 -11.87 -4.07
CA SER A 29 -7.29 -10.57 -4.21
C SER A 29 -8.36 -10.34 -3.15
N LYS A 30 -9.16 -11.34 -2.84
CA LYS A 30 -10.30 -11.22 -1.90
C LYS A 30 -9.88 -10.94 -0.46
N ARG A 31 -8.68 -11.35 -0.07
CA ARG A 31 -8.23 -11.28 1.33
C ARG A 31 -7.10 -10.27 1.53
N HIS A 32 -6.23 -10.11 0.53
CA HIS A 32 -4.96 -9.39 0.70
C HIS A 32 -4.86 -8.11 -0.13
N TRP A 33 -5.78 -7.87 -1.08
CA TRP A 33 -5.69 -6.68 -1.91
C TRP A 33 -6.72 -5.62 -1.54
N THR A 34 -6.27 -4.38 -1.54
CA THR A 34 -7.14 -3.24 -1.26
C THR A 34 -8.25 -3.11 -2.30
N PRO A 35 -9.53 -3.04 -1.91
CA PRO A 35 -10.63 -2.78 -2.84
C PRO A 35 -10.48 -1.43 -3.54
N MET A 36 -10.84 -1.37 -4.82
CA MET A 36 -10.66 -0.16 -5.63
C MET A 36 -11.29 1.11 -5.05
N PRO A 37 -12.50 1.10 -4.47
CA PRO A 37 -13.05 2.30 -3.80
C PRO A 37 -12.22 2.79 -2.63
N VAL A 38 -11.60 1.84 -1.88
CA VAL A 38 -10.68 2.17 -0.78
C VAL A 38 -9.40 2.79 -1.32
N VAL A 39 -8.84 2.24 -2.42
CA VAL A 39 -7.68 2.84 -3.10
C VAL A 39 -7.96 4.27 -3.50
N GLN A 40 -9.07 4.52 -4.19
CA GLN A 40 -9.42 5.86 -4.70
C GLN A 40 -9.53 6.90 -3.57
N ARG A 41 -10.22 6.55 -2.47
CA ARG A 41 -10.38 7.43 -1.31
C ARG A 41 -9.05 7.69 -0.63
N SER A 42 -8.27 6.63 -0.37
CA SER A 42 -7.00 6.69 0.33
C SER A 42 -5.93 7.44 -0.47
N ALA A 43 -5.79 7.12 -1.75
CA ALA A 43 -4.78 7.74 -2.61
C ALA A 43 -5.05 9.25 -2.79
N ARG A 44 -6.32 9.67 -2.95
CA ARG A 44 -6.70 11.09 -3.00
C ARG A 44 -6.31 11.82 -1.70
N PHE A 45 -6.51 11.19 -0.55
CA PHE A 45 -6.12 11.79 0.73
C PHE A 45 -4.61 11.91 0.86
N LEU A 46 -3.86 10.88 0.44
CA LEU A 46 -2.39 10.86 0.56
C LEU A 46 -1.70 11.74 -0.50
N ALA A 47 -2.24 11.83 -1.70
CA ALA A 47 -1.72 12.65 -2.81
C ALA A 47 -2.12 14.13 -2.65
N CYS A 48 -1.82 14.71 -1.49
CA CYS A 48 -2.34 16.03 -1.06
C CYS A 48 -1.70 17.24 -1.74
N ARG A 49 -0.62 17.06 -2.49
CA ARG A 49 0.10 18.09 -3.24
C ARG A 49 0.90 17.46 -4.39
N PRO A 50 1.21 18.22 -5.44
CA PRO A 50 2.11 17.75 -6.50
C PRO A 50 3.49 17.32 -5.97
N GLY A 51 4.05 16.29 -6.57
CA GLY A 51 5.36 15.74 -6.22
C GLY A 51 5.44 14.98 -4.90
N VAL A 52 4.33 14.85 -4.13
CA VAL A 52 4.31 14.09 -2.88
C VAL A 52 4.69 12.63 -3.13
N LYS A 53 5.50 12.07 -2.24
CA LYS A 53 5.91 10.66 -2.27
C LYS A 53 5.08 9.86 -1.28
N VAL A 54 4.30 8.92 -1.79
CA VAL A 54 3.43 8.02 -1.01
C VAL A 54 4.02 6.62 -0.99
N LEU A 55 4.25 6.06 0.19
CA LEU A 55 4.73 4.68 0.37
C LEU A 55 3.59 3.75 0.78
N ASP A 56 3.41 2.67 0.03
CA ASP A 56 2.58 1.50 0.36
C ASP A 56 3.44 0.46 1.08
N ILE A 57 3.15 0.23 2.36
CA ILE A 57 3.92 -0.66 3.23
C ILE A 57 3.35 -2.08 3.14
N GLY A 58 4.15 -3.01 2.59
CA GLY A 58 3.70 -4.37 2.26
C GLY A 58 2.79 -4.35 1.04
N SER A 59 3.31 -3.84 -0.06
CA SER A 59 2.54 -3.52 -1.26
C SER A 59 2.00 -4.73 -2.03
N GLY A 60 2.45 -5.93 -1.69
CA GLY A 60 2.06 -7.14 -2.41
C GLY A 60 2.34 -7.02 -3.90
N VAL A 61 1.33 -7.29 -4.70
CA VAL A 61 1.38 -7.16 -6.18
C VAL A 61 1.29 -5.71 -6.67
N GLY A 62 1.28 -4.73 -5.77
CA GLY A 62 1.32 -3.31 -6.11
C GLY A 62 -0.02 -2.65 -6.43
N LYS A 63 -1.15 -3.27 -6.10
CA LYS A 63 -2.49 -2.76 -6.47
C LYS A 63 -2.74 -1.34 -5.99
N PHE A 64 -2.46 -1.05 -4.72
CA PHE A 64 -2.67 0.29 -4.17
C PHE A 64 -1.79 1.34 -4.86
N ALA A 65 -0.49 1.06 -4.99
CA ALA A 65 0.46 2.01 -5.58
C ALA A 65 0.18 2.25 -7.07
N LEU A 66 -0.12 1.19 -7.87
CA LEU A 66 -0.45 1.32 -9.30
C LEU A 66 -1.71 2.15 -9.53
N LEU A 67 -2.81 1.80 -8.86
CA LEU A 67 -4.06 2.55 -8.99
C LEU A 67 -3.95 3.95 -8.39
N GLY A 68 -3.23 4.10 -7.28
CA GLY A 68 -2.95 5.39 -6.66
C GLY A 68 -2.24 6.34 -7.63
N ALA A 69 -1.20 5.86 -8.29
CA ALA A 69 -0.46 6.61 -9.30
C ALA A 69 -1.31 6.94 -10.53
N PHE A 70 -2.13 5.99 -10.99
CA PHE A 70 -3.05 6.20 -12.10
C PHE A 70 -4.07 7.33 -11.83
N TYR A 71 -4.68 7.33 -10.64
CA TYR A 71 -5.69 8.34 -10.28
C TYR A 71 -5.09 9.69 -9.86
N ASN A 72 -3.79 9.75 -9.52
CA ASN A 72 -3.12 10.96 -9.05
C ASN A 72 -1.79 11.17 -9.79
N PRO A 73 -1.83 11.59 -11.06
CA PRO A 73 -0.64 11.65 -11.94
C PRO A 73 0.42 12.65 -11.49
N GLU A 74 0.08 13.60 -10.61
CA GLU A 74 1.04 14.58 -10.07
C GLU A 74 1.77 14.11 -8.80
N ALA A 75 1.37 12.98 -8.21
CA ALA A 75 2.02 12.38 -7.05
C ALA A 75 2.88 11.18 -7.47
N ASN A 76 3.86 10.81 -6.65
CA ASN A 76 4.71 9.64 -6.86
C ASN A 76 4.35 8.56 -5.84
N PHE A 77 4.08 7.36 -6.31
CA PHE A 77 3.75 6.22 -5.46
C PHE A 77 4.88 5.21 -5.44
N TYR A 78 5.10 4.62 -4.29
CA TYR A 78 6.11 3.58 -4.08
C TYR A 78 5.47 2.43 -3.32
N GLY A 79 5.90 1.20 -3.63
CA GLY A 79 5.53 0.02 -2.86
C GLY A 79 6.76 -0.69 -2.34
N ILE A 80 6.77 -1.13 -1.06
CA ILE A 80 7.80 -2.02 -0.56
C ILE A 80 7.20 -3.38 -0.26
N GLU A 81 7.82 -4.44 -0.81
CA GLU A 81 7.40 -5.83 -0.63
C GLU A 81 8.62 -6.73 -0.41
N GLN A 82 8.55 -7.59 0.62
CA GLN A 82 9.66 -8.50 0.95
C GLN A 82 9.61 -9.83 0.18
N ARG A 83 8.45 -10.22 -0.35
CA ARG A 83 8.29 -11.43 -1.17
C ARG A 83 8.69 -11.14 -2.60
N GLN A 84 9.71 -11.83 -3.08
CA GLN A 84 10.23 -11.66 -4.44
C GLN A 84 9.16 -11.89 -5.49
N GLU A 85 8.35 -12.96 -5.36
CA GLU A 85 7.30 -13.29 -6.33
C GLU A 85 6.26 -12.16 -6.47
N LEU A 86 5.80 -11.59 -5.34
CA LEU A 86 4.81 -10.51 -5.38
C LEU A 86 5.40 -9.22 -5.95
N HIS A 87 6.66 -8.91 -5.58
CA HIS A 87 7.39 -7.79 -6.16
C HIS A 87 7.55 -7.93 -7.68
N ASP A 88 7.92 -9.11 -8.19
CA ASP A 88 8.08 -9.37 -9.62
C ASP A 88 6.76 -9.20 -10.38
N HIS A 89 5.65 -9.62 -9.77
CA HIS A 89 4.31 -9.37 -10.30
C HIS A 89 3.97 -7.88 -10.32
N ALA A 90 4.32 -7.11 -9.29
CA ALA A 90 4.14 -5.66 -9.26
C ALA A 90 4.94 -4.96 -10.38
N MET A 91 6.20 -5.37 -10.59
CA MET A 91 7.05 -4.86 -11.68
C MET A 91 6.50 -5.20 -13.06
N SER A 92 5.98 -6.42 -13.24
CA SER A 92 5.34 -6.84 -14.49
C SER A 92 4.08 -6.03 -14.78
N ALA A 93 3.24 -5.78 -13.77
CA ALA A 93 2.05 -4.95 -13.89
C ALA A 93 2.40 -3.47 -14.19
N LYS A 94 3.44 -2.92 -13.56
CA LYS A 94 3.97 -1.59 -13.91
C LYS A 94 4.38 -1.52 -15.38
N ALA A 95 5.14 -2.49 -15.86
CA ALA A 95 5.58 -2.55 -17.26
C ALA A 95 4.38 -2.65 -18.23
N TYR A 96 3.38 -3.47 -17.91
CA TYR A 96 2.18 -3.63 -18.73
C TYR A 96 1.32 -2.37 -18.78
N THR A 97 1.12 -1.72 -17.64
CA THR A 97 0.26 -0.53 -17.53
C THR A 97 0.91 0.74 -18.04
N GLY A 98 2.24 0.78 -18.10
CA GLY A 98 3.02 1.94 -18.56
C GLY A 98 2.96 3.14 -17.61
N ILE A 99 2.52 2.95 -16.35
CA ILE A 99 2.46 4.02 -15.35
C ILE A 99 3.89 4.41 -14.94
N SER A 100 4.24 5.68 -15.11
CA SER A 100 5.61 6.18 -14.89
C SER A 100 5.86 6.73 -13.48
N ASN A 101 4.81 7.16 -12.77
CA ASN A 101 4.88 7.76 -11.43
C ASN A 101 4.65 6.73 -10.31
N VAL A 102 4.98 5.47 -10.53
CA VAL A 102 4.99 4.40 -9.54
C VAL A 102 6.31 3.64 -9.60
N ASP A 103 6.82 3.19 -8.45
CA ASP A 103 7.97 2.30 -8.38
C ASP A 103 7.82 1.27 -7.25
N PHE A 104 8.54 0.14 -7.37
CA PHE A 104 8.48 -0.95 -6.41
C PHE A 104 9.88 -1.30 -5.90
N ILE A 105 9.98 -1.54 -4.60
CA ILE A 105 11.21 -1.83 -3.88
C ILE A 105 11.08 -3.26 -3.33
N HIS A 106 11.98 -4.14 -3.74
CA HIS A 106 12.09 -5.46 -3.12
C HIS A 106 12.92 -5.35 -1.84
N GLY A 107 12.34 -5.69 -0.71
CA GLY A 107 13.06 -5.66 0.57
C GLY A 107 12.15 -5.62 1.79
N ASN A 108 12.76 -5.73 2.95
CA ASN A 108 12.07 -5.58 4.21
C ASN A 108 11.94 -4.08 4.57
N LEU A 109 10.78 -3.70 5.12
CA LEU A 109 10.52 -2.32 5.56
C LEU A 109 11.63 -1.74 6.44
N THR A 110 12.26 -2.57 7.28
CA THR A 110 13.30 -2.13 8.21
C THR A 110 14.64 -1.79 7.55
N GLN A 111 14.77 -2.06 6.26
CA GLN A 111 15.95 -1.71 5.44
C GLN A 111 15.76 -0.42 4.65
N LEU A 112 14.55 0.18 4.72
CA LEU A 112 14.20 1.39 3.99
C LEU A 112 14.22 2.60 4.91
N ASP A 113 14.78 3.73 4.45
CA ASP A 113 14.64 4.99 5.17
C ASP A 113 13.26 5.62 4.87
N LEU A 114 12.37 5.57 5.87
CA LEU A 114 11.03 6.15 5.75
C LEU A 114 11.03 7.67 5.67
N GLN A 115 12.16 8.33 5.93
CA GLN A 115 12.27 9.78 5.79
C GLN A 115 12.25 10.24 4.33
N ASP A 116 12.56 9.35 3.39
CA ASP A 116 12.51 9.61 1.94
C ASP A 116 11.09 9.77 1.38
N PHE A 117 10.05 9.43 2.16
CA PHE A 117 8.64 9.46 1.75
C PHE A 117 7.85 10.46 2.60
N ASP A 118 6.82 11.07 2.01
CA ASP A 118 6.01 12.10 2.68
C ASP A 118 4.82 11.49 3.43
N ASN A 119 4.09 10.56 2.81
CA ASN A 119 2.84 9.98 3.31
C ASN A 119 2.82 8.45 3.14
N PHE A 120 1.95 7.77 3.91
CA PHE A 120 2.01 6.32 4.03
C PHE A 120 0.62 5.68 3.90
N TYR A 121 0.58 4.52 3.25
CA TYR A 121 -0.54 3.59 3.27
C TYR A 121 -0.13 2.29 3.95
N PHE A 122 -0.99 1.76 4.83
CA PHE A 122 -0.74 0.54 5.58
C PHE A 122 -2.00 -0.31 5.68
N TYR A 123 -2.00 -1.46 5.01
CA TYR A 123 -3.07 -2.45 5.08
C TYR A 123 -2.63 -3.65 5.91
N ASN A 124 -2.59 -3.50 7.24
CA ASN A 124 -2.37 -4.58 8.21
C ASN A 124 -1.28 -5.61 7.82
N SER A 125 -0.22 -5.16 7.14
CA SER A 125 0.78 -6.01 6.48
C SER A 125 1.57 -6.90 7.43
N PHE A 126 1.50 -6.65 8.74
CA PHE A 126 2.22 -7.46 9.74
C PHE A 126 1.36 -8.54 10.38
N PHE A 127 0.04 -8.53 10.15
CA PHE A 127 -0.92 -9.42 10.83
C PHE A 127 -0.68 -10.91 10.56
N GLU A 128 -0.12 -11.26 9.41
CA GLU A 128 0.24 -12.65 9.10
C GLU A 128 1.19 -13.26 10.16
N ASN A 129 1.97 -12.44 10.88
CA ASN A 129 2.82 -12.91 11.97
C ASN A 129 2.04 -13.37 13.23
N LEU A 130 0.75 -13.08 13.33
CA LEU A 130 -0.10 -13.42 14.47
C LEU A 130 -1.04 -14.61 14.22
N VAL A 131 -1.18 -15.04 12.97
CA VAL A 131 -2.08 -16.13 12.60
C VAL A 131 -1.33 -17.41 12.33
N SER A 132 -1.97 -18.57 12.59
CA SER A 132 -1.41 -19.88 12.26
C SER A 132 -1.76 -20.33 10.85
N ASP A 133 -2.84 -19.76 10.27
CA ASP A 133 -3.38 -20.16 8.98
C ASP A 133 -3.65 -18.97 8.06
N GLY A 134 -3.59 -19.22 6.76
CA GLY A 134 -3.94 -18.22 5.74
C GLY A 134 -2.84 -17.24 5.43
N HIS A 135 -1.59 -17.63 5.63
CA HIS A 135 -0.43 -16.96 5.08
C HIS A 135 -0.52 -16.94 3.55
N ILE A 136 0.05 -15.91 2.95
CA ILE A 136 0.17 -15.82 1.48
C ILE A 136 1.02 -17.00 0.98
N ASP A 137 2.17 -17.23 1.61
CA ASP A 137 3.10 -18.32 1.29
C ASP A 137 4.00 -18.67 2.50
N GLN A 138 5.04 -19.45 2.28
CA GLN A 138 6.04 -19.84 3.28
C GLN A 138 7.44 -19.29 2.95
N SER A 139 7.54 -18.28 2.10
CA SER A 139 8.83 -17.72 1.66
C SER A 139 9.47 -16.80 2.70
N ILE A 140 8.71 -16.40 3.71
CA ILE A 140 9.17 -15.55 4.81
C ILE A 140 8.89 -16.21 6.16
N GLU A 141 9.61 -15.79 7.19
CA GLU A 141 9.38 -16.23 8.56
C GLU A 141 8.21 -15.47 9.21
N TYR A 142 7.45 -16.17 10.06
CA TYR A 142 6.33 -15.62 10.81
C TYR A 142 6.52 -15.87 12.30
N SER A 143 6.35 -14.84 13.11
CA SER A 143 6.29 -14.97 14.57
C SER A 143 5.67 -13.74 15.22
N SER A 144 5.10 -13.92 16.41
CA SER A 144 4.63 -12.79 17.23
C SER A 144 5.76 -11.81 17.57
N SER A 145 7.00 -12.28 17.69
CA SER A 145 8.17 -11.43 17.91
C SER A 145 8.44 -10.52 16.72
N LEU A 146 8.31 -11.03 15.49
CA LEU A 146 8.42 -10.23 14.26
C LEU A 146 7.30 -9.20 14.16
N TYR A 147 6.05 -9.58 14.51
CA TYR A 147 4.96 -8.63 14.58
C TYR A 147 5.30 -7.43 15.46
N HIS A 148 5.67 -7.67 16.71
CA HIS A 148 6.03 -6.61 17.66
C HIS A 148 7.26 -5.80 17.22
N TYR A 149 8.21 -6.44 16.56
CA TYR A 149 9.38 -5.77 16.02
C TYR A 149 9.00 -4.79 14.91
N TYR A 150 8.19 -5.21 13.94
CA TYR A 150 7.73 -4.36 12.82
C TYR A 150 6.82 -3.23 13.30
N CYS A 151 5.90 -3.50 14.21
CA CYS A 151 5.05 -2.46 14.80
C CYS A 151 5.88 -1.39 15.52
N ARG A 152 6.85 -1.78 16.35
CA ARG A 152 7.75 -0.83 17.03
C ARG A 152 8.64 -0.06 16.05
N TYR A 153 9.10 -0.71 14.98
CA TYR A 153 9.86 -0.03 13.94
C TYR A 153 9.01 1.05 13.27
N LEU A 154 7.85 0.67 12.75
CA LEU A 154 6.92 1.60 12.09
C LEU A 154 6.54 2.75 13.01
N PHE A 155 6.16 2.47 14.25
CA PHE A 155 5.84 3.48 15.26
C PHE A 155 6.96 4.53 15.39
N ARG A 156 8.21 4.08 15.59
CA ARG A 156 9.36 4.99 15.76
C ARG A 156 9.63 5.82 14.52
N GLU A 157 9.50 5.24 13.33
CA GLU A 157 9.74 5.97 12.08
C GLU A 157 8.63 6.99 11.80
N LEU A 158 7.38 6.64 12.06
CA LEU A 158 6.25 7.56 11.98
C LEU A 158 6.38 8.70 13.01
N ASP A 159 6.89 8.40 14.22
CA ASP A 159 7.07 9.43 15.26
C ASP A 159 8.14 10.47 14.90
N LYS A 160 9.10 10.13 14.05
CA LYS A 160 10.10 11.08 13.53
C LYS A 160 9.58 11.96 12.39
N LYS A 161 8.45 11.62 11.78
CA LYS A 161 7.92 12.36 10.62
C LYS A 161 7.50 13.80 11.02
N PRO A 162 7.56 14.77 10.09
CA PRO A 162 7.14 16.13 10.35
C PRO A 162 5.61 16.24 10.55
N ARG A 163 5.19 17.31 11.20
CA ARG A 163 3.76 17.67 11.28
C ARG A 163 3.17 17.82 9.87
N GLY A 164 1.93 17.37 9.71
CA GLY A 164 1.25 17.34 8.41
C GLY A 164 1.43 16.04 7.62
N THR A 165 2.33 15.13 8.04
CA THR A 165 2.42 13.79 7.46
C THR A 165 1.08 13.09 7.54
N ARG A 166 0.63 12.50 6.42
CA ARG A 166 -0.62 11.77 6.31
C ARG A 166 -0.38 10.28 6.31
N LEU A 167 -1.23 9.57 7.02
CA LEU A 167 -1.24 8.11 7.07
C LEU A 167 -2.66 7.63 6.79
N VAL A 168 -2.77 6.57 6.02
CA VAL A 168 -4.01 5.80 5.89
C VAL A 168 -3.75 4.40 6.41
N THR A 169 -4.62 3.92 7.30
CA THR A 169 -4.62 2.53 7.77
C THR A 169 -5.89 1.83 7.33
N TYR A 170 -5.75 0.57 6.91
CA TYR A 170 -6.87 -0.29 6.56
C TYR A 170 -6.76 -1.60 7.34
N HIS A 171 -7.81 -1.98 8.07
CA HIS A 171 -7.85 -3.13 9.00
C HIS A 171 -6.74 -3.14 10.08
N SER A 172 -6.21 -1.99 10.48
CA SER A 172 -5.12 -1.89 11.48
C SER A 172 -5.62 -1.39 12.83
N MET A 173 -4.94 -1.76 13.90
CA MET A 173 -5.24 -1.33 15.26
C MET A 173 -4.70 0.08 15.53
N GLU A 174 -5.41 0.84 16.37
CA GLU A 174 -5.06 2.24 16.67
C GLU A 174 -3.84 2.35 17.58
N ASP A 175 -3.68 1.39 18.50
CA ASP A 175 -2.59 1.38 19.49
C ASP A 175 -1.18 1.22 18.88
N GLU A 176 -1.12 0.94 17.58
CA GLU A 176 0.13 0.79 16.84
C GLU A 176 0.68 2.12 16.32
N LEU A 177 -0.06 3.23 16.50
CA LEU A 177 0.31 4.54 15.97
C LEU A 177 0.80 5.50 17.06
N PRO A 178 1.76 6.41 16.73
CA PRO A 178 2.16 7.45 17.66
C PRO A 178 0.97 8.37 18.04
N PRO A 179 0.85 8.79 19.31
CA PRO A 179 -0.23 9.66 19.77
C PRO A 179 -0.29 11.02 19.06
N SER A 180 0.79 11.39 18.36
CA SER A 180 0.85 12.60 17.53
C SER A 180 0.01 12.51 16.26
N TYR A 181 -0.46 11.30 15.86
CA TYR A 181 -1.37 11.13 14.73
C TYR A 181 -2.81 11.21 15.19
N GLN A 182 -3.55 12.18 14.65
CA GLN A 182 -4.97 12.38 14.95
C GLN A 182 -5.83 11.86 13.82
N LEU A 183 -6.87 11.10 14.17
CA LEU A 183 -7.89 10.64 13.24
C LEU A 183 -8.66 11.85 12.69
N VAL A 184 -8.69 11.98 11.37
CA VAL A 184 -9.39 13.09 10.68
C VAL A 184 -10.55 12.62 9.83
N ASP A 185 -10.58 11.35 9.43
CA ASP A 185 -11.66 10.74 8.66
C ASP A 185 -11.64 9.22 8.80
N ALA A 186 -12.80 8.57 8.70
CA ALA A 186 -12.93 7.12 8.74
C ALA A 186 -14.18 6.64 8.00
N THR A 187 -14.22 5.35 7.64
CA THR A 187 -15.47 4.68 7.23
C THR A 187 -16.34 4.35 8.44
N VAL A 188 -17.64 4.12 8.20
CA VAL A 188 -18.62 3.83 9.25
C VAL A 188 -18.25 2.57 10.05
N ASP A 189 -17.66 1.56 9.37
CA ASP A 189 -17.17 0.32 9.97
C ASP A 189 -15.79 0.46 10.65
N LEU A 190 -15.19 1.66 10.60
CA LEU A 190 -13.86 1.98 11.15
C LEU A 190 -12.72 1.14 10.59
N LEU A 191 -12.92 0.44 9.48
CA LEU A 191 -11.87 -0.36 8.86
C LEU A 191 -10.85 0.51 8.11
N LEU A 192 -11.31 1.56 7.44
CA LEU A 192 -10.46 2.55 6.80
C LEU A 192 -10.39 3.80 7.67
N LYS A 193 -9.18 4.20 8.05
CA LYS A 193 -8.93 5.37 8.88
C LYS A 193 -7.87 6.28 8.25
N MET A 194 -8.08 7.59 8.33
CA MET A 194 -7.20 8.62 7.80
C MET A 194 -6.66 9.48 8.94
N TRP A 195 -5.35 9.63 8.98
CA TRP A 195 -4.64 10.28 10.07
C TRP A 195 -3.76 11.41 9.56
N ILE A 196 -3.61 12.46 10.38
CA ILE A 196 -2.63 13.53 10.15
C ILE A 196 -1.81 13.71 11.41
N LYS A 197 -0.50 13.77 11.26
CA LYS A 197 0.41 14.10 12.35
C LYS A 197 0.28 15.58 12.76
N ARG A 198 0.10 15.85 14.08
CA ARG A 198 -0.09 17.17 14.67
C ARG A 198 1.15 17.63 15.43
#